data_e57d1cf0fa02d454c82b2939622ed6c1
#
_entry.id   e57d1cf0fa02d454c82b2939622ed6c1
#
_cell.length_a   1.000
_cell.length_b   1.000
_cell.length_c   1.000
_cell.angle_alpha   90.00
_cell.angle_beta   90.00
_cell.angle_gamma   90.00
#
_symmetry.space_group_name_H-M   'P 1'
#
loop_
_entity.id
_entity.type
_entity.pdbx_description
1 polymer ?
#
loop_
_entity_poly.entity_id
_entity_poly.type
_entity_poly.pdbx_seq_one_letter_code
_entity_poly.pdbx_strand_id
1 'polypeptide(L)'
;GFPTGIVNREATWTYPQPDNVGQVTAKLAQKAYIGLAINSSLDGNNLSINAKVKIGYNYNTLKLAVYIIEDNLVYDQENYTSYYGGVSVLKNFKHHNVLRESLTNILGDQLPNENVGHDKLFERNFTYSIPPAYNKSNIKIVAFVTPGSSKAVLNVRGAKIGDEQSIEQK
;
A
#
# COMPACT_ATOMS: atom_id res chain seq x y z
N GLY A 1 -12.56 10.79 -15.36
CA GLY A 1 -13.21 9.49 -15.61
C GLY A 1 -12.30 8.33 -15.22
N PHE A 2 -12.83 7.13 -15.24
CA PHE A 2 -12.05 5.91 -15.03
C PHE A 2 -11.66 5.29 -16.37
N PRO A 3 -10.51 4.59 -16.47
CA PRO A 3 -9.51 4.39 -15.41
C PRO A 3 -8.67 5.65 -15.13
N THR A 4 -8.20 5.80 -13.88
CA THR A 4 -7.36 6.92 -13.45
C THR A 4 -6.24 6.40 -12.56
N GLY A 5 -5.00 6.79 -12.85
CA GLY A 5 -3.83 6.59 -11.98
C GLY A 5 -3.57 7.83 -11.15
N ILE A 6 -3.13 7.66 -9.90
CA ILE A 6 -2.72 8.76 -9.02
C ILE A 6 -1.33 8.43 -8.47
N VAL A 7 -0.36 9.30 -8.73
CA VAL A 7 1.01 9.15 -8.23
C VAL A 7 1.08 9.69 -6.80
N ASN A 8 1.60 8.89 -5.88
CA ASN A 8 1.79 9.22 -4.46
C ASN A 8 0.52 9.74 -3.75
N ARG A 9 -0.67 9.42 -4.26
CA ARG A 9 -1.97 9.93 -3.77
C ARG A 9 -2.12 11.46 -3.84
N GLU A 10 -1.30 12.13 -4.65
CA GLU A 10 -1.26 13.60 -4.78
C GLU A 10 -1.63 14.07 -6.18
N ALA A 11 -1.03 13.47 -7.21
CA ALA A 11 -1.15 13.96 -8.57
C ALA A 11 -1.76 12.90 -9.50
N THR A 12 -2.75 13.30 -10.29
CA THR A 12 -3.30 12.43 -11.34
C THR A 12 -2.20 12.12 -12.36
N TRP A 13 -2.09 10.84 -12.73
CA TRP A 13 -1.20 10.41 -13.80
C TRP A 13 -1.58 11.11 -15.10
N THR A 14 -0.62 11.74 -15.75
CA THR A 14 -0.83 12.48 -17.00
C THR A 14 -0.57 11.57 -18.19
N TYR A 15 -1.47 11.59 -19.18
CA TYR A 15 -1.29 10.94 -20.46
C TYR A 15 -0.32 11.71 -21.36
N PRO A 16 0.33 11.05 -22.34
CA PRO A 16 0.28 9.63 -22.69
C PRO A 16 1.17 8.75 -21.79
N GLN A 17 0.79 7.48 -21.70
CA GLN A 17 1.55 6.43 -21.05
C GLN A 17 2.37 5.67 -22.10
N PRO A 18 3.56 5.14 -21.78
CA PRO A 18 4.28 5.17 -20.50
C PRO A 18 5.20 6.38 -20.32
N ASP A 19 5.11 7.40 -21.14
CA ASP A 19 6.14 8.43 -21.34
C ASP A 19 6.26 9.42 -20.15
N ASN A 20 5.33 9.39 -19.20
CA ASN A 20 5.33 10.33 -18.09
C ASN A 20 6.03 9.81 -16.83
N VAL A 21 7.11 9.04 -16.97
CA VAL A 21 7.91 8.56 -15.82
C VAL A 21 8.47 9.68 -14.96
N GLY A 22 8.61 10.90 -15.49
CA GLY A 22 9.05 12.07 -14.74
C GLY A 22 8.20 12.36 -13.49
N GLN A 23 6.90 12.08 -13.52
CA GLN A 23 6.03 12.21 -12.34
C GLN A 23 6.43 11.25 -11.21
N VAL A 24 6.91 10.05 -11.54
CA VAL A 24 7.37 9.06 -10.57
C VAL A 24 8.77 9.37 -10.10
N THR A 25 9.70 9.64 -11.02
CA THR A 25 11.11 9.92 -10.69
C THR A 25 11.27 11.16 -9.81
N ALA A 26 10.42 12.17 -9.99
CA ALA A 26 10.40 13.36 -9.13
C ALA A 26 10.07 13.02 -7.66
N LYS A 27 9.36 11.91 -7.39
CA LYS A 27 9.07 11.45 -6.03
C LYS A 27 10.21 10.61 -5.44
N LEU A 28 10.97 9.91 -6.27
CA LEU A 28 12.10 9.07 -5.81
C LEU A 28 13.24 9.89 -5.20
N ALA A 29 13.36 11.16 -5.57
CA ALA A 29 14.38 12.07 -5.02
C ALA A 29 14.04 12.58 -3.60
N GLN A 30 12.83 12.36 -3.11
CA GLN A 30 12.40 12.83 -1.79
C GLN A 30 12.94 11.89 -0.70
N LYS A 31 13.51 12.48 0.36
CA LYS A 31 13.94 11.71 1.53
C LYS A 31 12.73 11.22 2.32
N ALA A 32 12.68 9.93 2.60
CA ALA A 32 11.71 9.37 3.53
C ALA A 32 12.27 9.44 4.96
N TYR A 33 11.60 10.18 5.84
CA TYR A 33 11.92 10.23 7.27
C TYR A 33 11.05 9.27 8.09
N ILE A 34 10.46 8.30 7.44
CA ILE A 34 9.66 7.23 8.05
C ILE A 34 10.25 5.89 7.63
N GLY A 35 10.65 5.07 8.58
CA GLY A 35 10.99 3.66 8.35
C GLY A 35 9.80 2.78 8.67
N LEU A 36 9.56 1.76 7.87
CA LEU A 36 8.48 0.79 8.04
C LEU A 36 9.02 -0.62 8.19
N ALA A 37 8.34 -1.46 8.96
CA ALA A 37 8.50 -2.90 8.94
C ALA A 37 7.15 -3.59 9.13
N ILE A 38 6.96 -4.71 8.45
CA ILE A 38 5.77 -5.54 8.55
C ILE A 38 6.22 -6.96 8.86
N ASN A 39 5.79 -7.49 10.00
CA ASN A 39 5.99 -8.87 10.37
C ASN A 39 4.65 -9.58 10.40
N SER A 40 4.58 -10.81 9.93
CA SER A 40 3.32 -11.51 9.93
C SER A 40 3.49 -13.01 10.12
N SER A 41 2.46 -13.64 10.67
CA SER A 41 2.34 -15.10 10.78
C SER A 41 0.93 -15.54 10.45
N LEU A 42 0.80 -16.76 9.95
CA LEU A 42 -0.48 -17.35 9.56
C LEU A 42 -0.69 -18.65 10.31
N ASP A 43 -1.82 -18.75 11.00
CA ASP A 43 -2.32 -19.99 11.62
C ASP A 43 -3.69 -20.32 11.04
N GLY A 44 -3.77 -21.39 10.24
CA GLY A 44 -4.97 -21.71 9.47
C GLY A 44 -5.37 -20.57 8.54
N ASN A 45 -6.46 -19.88 8.87
CA ASN A 45 -6.92 -18.67 8.16
C ASN A 45 -6.65 -17.38 8.95
N ASN A 46 -6.14 -17.49 10.16
CA ASN A 46 -5.91 -16.34 11.03
C ASN A 46 -4.54 -15.73 10.75
N LEU A 47 -4.53 -14.57 10.13
CA LEU A 47 -3.34 -13.78 9.84
C LEU A 47 -3.12 -12.80 10.98
N SER A 48 -1.96 -12.91 11.63
CA SER A 48 -1.46 -11.94 12.62
C SER A 48 -0.43 -11.03 11.95
N ILE A 49 -0.52 -9.73 12.16
CA ILE A 49 0.34 -8.71 11.55
C ILE A 49 0.83 -7.77 12.63
N ASN A 50 2.13 -7.50 12.66
CA ASN A 50 2.74 -6.43 13.43
C ASN A 50 3.32 -5.38 12.47
N ALA A 51 2.75 -4.18 12.46
CA ALA A 51 3.25 -3.05 11.69
C ALA A 51 4.04 -2.10 12.59
N LYS A 52 5.27 -1.77 12.18
CA LYS A 52 6.20 -0.89 12.89
C LYS A 52 6.47 0.35 12.08
N VAL A 53 6.47 1.50 12.75
CA VAL A 53 6.75 2.82 12.16
C VAL A 53 7.84 3.49 12.98
N LYS A 54 9.03 3.66 12.41
CA LYS A 54 10.13 4.46 12.99
C LYS A 54 10.09 5.85 12.42
N ILE A 55 10.11 6.85 13.28
CA ILE A 55 9.91 8.25 12.90
C ILE A 55 11.24 9.00 13.02
N GLY A 56 11.75 9.49 11.89
CA GLY A 56 13.04 10.18 11.79
C GLY A 56 12.95 11.71 11.73
N TYR A 57 11.76 12.28 11.96
CA TYR A 57 11.52 13.73 11.97
C TYR A 57 10.37 14.07 12.92
N ASN A 58 10.26 15.31 13.36
CA ASN A 58 9.12 15.75 14.16
C ASN A 58 7.93 16.08 13.27
N TYR A 59 6.83 15.35 13.43
CA TYR A 59 5.57 15.60 12.75
C TYR A 59 4.52 16.09 13.74
N ASN A 60 3.56 16.87 13.28
CA ASN A 60 2.41 17.26 14.09
C ASN A 60 1.40 16.13 14.21
N THR A 61 1.15 15.45 13.09
CA THR A 61 0.24 14.31 13.01
C THR A 61 0.69 13.34 11.94
N LEU A 62 0.53 12.05 12.20
CA LEU A 62 0.76 10.98 11.23
C LEU A 62 -0.42 10.02 11.21
N LYS A 63 -0.65 9.38 10.07
CA LYS A 63 -1.62 8.31 9.93
C LYS A 63 -0.95 7.07 9.35
N LEU A 64 -1.28 5.91 9.92
CA LEU A 64 -0.88 4.60 9.40
C LEU A 64 -2.09 3.95 8.72
N ALA A 65 -1.93 3.54 7.48
CA ALA A 65 -2.86 2.66 6.77
C ALA A 65 -2.22 1.29 6.57
N VAL A 66 -3.02 0.23 6.76
CA VAL A 66 -2.62 -1.16 6.55
C VAL A 66 -3.69 -1.86 5.71
N TYR A 67 -3.27 -2.40 4.57
CA TYR A 67 -4.14 -3.03 3.58
C TYR A 67 -3.76 -4.47 3.33
N ILE A 68 -4.76 -5.29 3.08
CA ILE A 68 -4.64 -6.61 2.49
C ILE A 68 -4.93 -6.46 0.99
N ILE A 69 -3.99 -6.85 0.16
CA ILE A 69 -4.13 -6.86 -1.30
C ILE A 69 -3.92 -8.28 -1.83
N GLU A 70 -4.50 -8.56 -2.98
CA GLU A 70 -4.37 -9.87 -3.64
C GLU A 70 -3.94 -9.69 -5.09
N ASP A 71 -3.00 -10.53 -5.52
CA ASP A 71 -2.54 -10.60 -6.90
C ASP A 71 -3.21 -11.74 -7.67
N ASN A 72 -3.06 -11.71 -8.98
CA ASN A 72 -3.48 -12.77 -9.90
C ASN A 72 -4.99 -13.10 -9.86
N LEU A 73 -5.82 -12.12 -9.54
CA LEU A 73 -7.27 -12.28 -9.67
C LEU A 73 -7.65 -12.32 -11.15
N VAL A 74 -8.38 -13.35 -11.55
CA VAL A 74 -8.73 -13.57 -12.95
C VAL A 74 -10.19 -13.18 -13.18
N TYR A 75 -10.39 -12.06 -13.89
CA TYR A 75 -11.70 -11.55 -14.28
C TYR A 75 -11.63 -10.95 -15.70
N ASP A 76 -12.77 -10.75 -16.33
CA ASP A 76 -12.84 -9.99 -17.57
C ASP A 76 -12.55 -8.50 -17.32
N GLN A 77 -11.80 -7.86 -18.22
CA GLN A 77 -11.46 -6.45 -18.16
C GLN A 77 -12.00 -5.71 -19.38
N GLU A 78 -12.83 -4.70 -19.18
CA GLU A 78 -13.23 -3.78 -20.24
C GLU A 78 -12.01 -3.01 -20.77
N ASN A 79 -11.86 -2.96 -22.08
CA ASN A 79 -10.76 -2.27 -22.75
C ASN A 79 -11.28 -1.13 -23.62
N TYR A 80 -10.98 0.09 -23.21
CA TYR A 80 -11.30 1.32 -23.94
C TYR A 80 -10.14 1.86 -24.76
N THR A 81 -9.12 1.05 -24.99
CA THR A 81 -7.90 1.44 -25.70
C THR A 81 -7.68 0.62 -26.97
N SER A 82 -6.77 1.08 -27.82
CA SER A 82 -6.29 0.32 -28.97
C SER A 82 -5.28 -0.78 -28.63
N TYR A 83 -4.83 -0.84 -27.36
CA TYR A 83 -3.92 -1.89 -26.89
C TYR A 83 -4.61 -3.25 -26.89
N TYR A 84 -3.81 -4.32 -26.81
CA TYR A 84 -4.29 -5.72 -26.82
C TYR A 84 -5.11 -6.09 -28.05
N GLY A 85 -4.74 -5.51 -29.23
CA GLY A 85 -5.44 -5.76 -30.49
C GLY A 85 -6.80 -5.06 -30.62
N GLY A 86 -7.09 -4.09 -29.75
CA GLY A 86 -8.31 -3.28 -29.80
C GLY A 86 -9.61 -4.02 -29.45
N VAL A 87 -9.51 -5.25 -28.84
CA VAL A 87 -10.70 -5.97 -28.40
C VAL A 87 -11.38 -5.22 -27.26
N SER A 88 -12.72 -5.18 -27.24
CA SER A 88 -13.49 -4.45 -26.22
C SER A 88 -13.44 -5.08 -24.83
N VAL A 89 -13.23 -6.38 -24.74
CA VAL A 89 -13.15 -7.11 -23.47
C VAL A 89 -11.97 -8.06 -23.49
N LEU A 90 -11.06 -7.89 -22.52
CA LEU A 90 -9.94 -8.81 -22.29
C LEU A 90 -10.44 -9.95 -21.40
N LYS A 91 -10.61 -11.13 -21.99
CA LYS A 91 -11.05 -12.33 -21.26
C LYS A 91 -9.95 -12.86 -20.36
N ASN A 92 -10.33 -13.30 -19.15
CA ASN A 92 -9.39 -13.89 -18.18
C ASN A 92 -8.19 -12.99 -17.86
N PHE A 93 -8.40 -11.68 -17.81
CA PHE A 93 -7.35 -10.74 -17.47
C PHE A 93 -6.89 -10.92 -16.02
N LYS A 94 -5.57 -10.90 -15.81
CA LYS A 94 -4.98 -11.03 -14.47
C LYS A 94 -4.86 -9.67 -13.82
N HIS A 95 -5.67 -9.42 -12.81
CA HIS A 95 -5.60 -8.21 -12.00
C HIS A 95 -4.58 -8.38 -10.89
N HIS A 96 -3.75 -7.36 -10.67
CA HIS A 96 -2.73 -7.33 -9.64
C HIS A 96 -2.97 -6.19 -8.64
N ASN A 97 -2.49 -6.36 -7.41
CA ASN A 97 -2.58 -5.38 -6.32
C ASN A 97 -4.03 -4.94 -6.02
N VAL A 98 -4.97 -5.88 -6.10
CA VAL A 98 -6.38 -5.60 -5.83
C VAL A 98 -6.59 -5.46 -4.33
N LEU A 99 -7.13 -4.32 -3.88
CA LEU A 99 -7.48 -4.12 -2.47
C LEU A 99 -8.60 -5.08 -2.08
N ARG A 100 -8.36 -5.89 -1.04
CA ARG A 100 -9.31 -6.85 -0.51
C ARG A 100 -9.92 -6.38 0.82
N GLU A 101 -9.08 -5.77 1.68
CA GLU A 101 -9.49 -5.28 2.99
C GLU A 101 -8.61 -4.12 3.43
N SER A 102 -9.18 -3.20 4.20
CA SER A 102 -8.44 -2.18 4.93
C SER A 102 -8.56 -2.46 6.43
N LEU A 103 -7.43 -2.77 7.08
CA LEU A 103 -7.38 -3.05 8.52
C LEU A 103 -7.42 -1.78 9.39
N THR A 104 -7.37 -0.63 8.74
CA THR A 104 -7.50 0.71 9.31
C THR A 104 -8.64 1.45 8.61
N ASN A 105 -8.92 2.69 8.99
CA ASN A 105 -9.66 3.57 8.07
C ASN A 105 -8.94 3.61 6.71
N ILE A 106 -9.70 3.73 5.62
CA ILE A 106 -9.16 3.73 4.25
C ILE A 106 -8.11 4.84 4.00
N LEU A 107 -8.13 5.91 4.76
CA LEU A 107 -7.14 6.99 4.71
C LEU A 107 -6.11 6.91 5.86
N GLY A 108 -6.10 5.80 6.59
CA GLY A 108 -5.24 5.55 7.75
C GLY A 108 -5.85 6.01 9.07
N ASP A 109 -5.42 5.38 10.15
CA ASP A 109 -5.73 5.75 11.53
C ASP A 109 -4.63 6.68 12.06
N GLN A 110 -5.01 7.68 12.83
CA GLN A 110 -4.06 8.62 13.41
C GLN A 110 -3.19 7.92 14.47
N LEU A 111 -1.89 8.17 14.42
CA LEU A 111 -0.97 7.76 15.47
C LEU A 111 -1.20 8.62 16.73
N PRO A 112 -1.00 8.06 17.94
CA PRO A 112 -0.99 8.85 19.16
C PRO A 112 0.05 9.98 19.10
N ASN A 113 -0.28 11.15 19.65
CA ASN A 113 0.59 12.32 19.57
C ASN A 113 1.98 12.12 20.17
N GLU A 114 2.10 11.29 21.21
CA GLU A 114 3.36 10.92 21.83
C GLU A 114 4.28 10.08 20.94
N ASN A 115 3.74 9.54 19.82
CA ASN A 115 4.47 8.68 18.88
C ASN A 115 4.84 9.36 17.56
N VAL A 116 4.58 10.66 17.38
CA VAL A 116 4.85 11.35 16.09
C VAL A 116 6.16 12.16 16.08
N GLY A 117 6.91 12.16 17.20
CA GLY A 117 8.18 12.88 17.33
C GLY A 117 9.37 12.12 16.74
N HIS A 118 10.47 12.85 16.55
CA HIS A 118 11.75 12.29 16.12
C HIS A 118 12.19 11.14 17.04
N ASP A 119 12.76 10.12 16.42
CA ASP A 119 13.29 8.89 17.03
C ASP A 119 12.25 8.00 17.73
N LYS A 120 10.97 8.30 17.60
CA LYS A 120 9.91 7.45 18.14
C LYS A 120 9.73 6.18 17.30
N LEU A 121 9.32 5.13 17.97
CA LEU A 121 8.87 3.87 17.38
C LEU A 121 7.41 3.65 17.78
N PHE A 122 6.56 3.48 16.79
CA PHE A 122 5.17 3.08 16.97
C PHE A 122 4.97 1.67 16.42
N GLU A 123 4.26 0.84 17.16
CA GLU A 123 3.91 -0.51 16.76
C GLU A 123 2.42 -0.74 16.93
N ARG A 124 1.83 -1.46 16.00
CA ARG A 124 0.43 -1.87 16.08
C ARG A 124 0.23 -3.28 15.55
N ASN A 125 -0.51 -4.06 16.33
CA ASN A 125 -0.90 -5.42 15.94
C ASN A 125 -2.29 -5.42 15.31
N PHE A 126 -2.45 -6.27 14.30
CA PHE A 126 -3.71 -6.54 13.64
C PHE A 126 -3.92 -8.04 13.53
N THR A 127 -5.18 -8.44 13.50
CA THR A 127 -5.59 -9.80 13.17
C THR A 127 -6.61 -9.74 12.03
N TYR A 128 -6.52 -10.68 11.10
CA TYR A 128 -7.44 -10.77 9.97
C TYR A 128 -7.73 -12.23 9.65
N SER A 129 -9.00 -12.59 9.60
CA SER A 129 -9.41 -13.91 9.15
C SER A 129 -9.55 -13.91 7.62
N ILE A 130 -8.61 -14.53 6.93
CA ILE A 130 -8.59 -14.58 5.47
C ILE A 130 -9.77 -15.43 5.00
N PRO A 131 -10.70 -14.88 4.18
CA PRO A 131 -11.81 -15.64 3.61
C PRO A 131 -11.32 -16.86 2.82
N PRO A 132 -12.02 -18.02 2.91
CA PRO A 132 -11.61 -19.23 2.20
C PRO A 132 -11.52 -19.08 0.67
N ALA A 133 -12.24 -18.12 0.10
CA ALA A 133 -12.21 -17.82 -1.33
C ALA A 133 -10.93 -17.11 -1.81
N TYR A 134 -10.07 -16.61 -0.87
CA TYR A 134 -8.85 -15.92 -1.25
C TYR A 134 -7.69 -16.89 -1.39
N ASN A 135 -6.83 -16.63 -2.38
CA ASN A 135 -5.60 -17.40 -2.52
C ASN A 135 -4.50 -16.82 -1.61
N LYS A 136 -4.23 -17.49 -0.48
CA LYS A 136 -3.27 -17.03 0.52
C LYS A 136 -1.86 -16.77 -0.04
N SER A 137 -1.42 -17.54 -1.05
CA SER A 137 -0.12 -17.34 -1.69
C SER A 137 -0.03 -16.07 -2.53
N ASN A 138 -1.18 -15.47 -2.88
CA ASN A 138 -1.28 -14.23 -3.63
C ASN A 138 -1.56 -13.02 -2.73
N ILE A 139 -1.74 -13.24 -1.43
CA ILE A 139 -1.99 -12.16 -0.47
C ILE A 139 -0.68 -11.45 -0.14
N LYS A 140 -0.77 -10.13 -0.13
CA LYS A 140 0.28 -9.23 0.38
C LYS A 140 -0.31 -8.27 1.40
N ILE A 141 0.52 -7.83 2.32
CA ILE A 141 0.22 -6.79 3.30
C ILE A 141 0.94 -5.53 2.84
N VAL A 142 0.24 -4.40 2.80
CA VAL A 142 0.85 -3.10 2.47
C VAL A 142 0.57 -2.14 3.61
N ALA A 143 1.63 -1.56 4.17
CA ALA A 143 1.54 -0.48 5.15
C ALA A 143 2.11 0.81 4.58
N PHE A 144 1.44 1.93 4.80
CA PHE A 144 1.96 3.24 4.42
C PHE A 144 1.60 4.30 5.45
N VAL A 145 2.42 5.34 5.51
CA VAL A 145 2.25 6.46 6.42
C VAL A 145 2.04 7.74 5.64
N THR A 146 1.08 8.54 6.09
CA THR A 146 0.79 9.88 5.54
C THR A 146 0.85 10.93 6.66
N PRO A 147 1.13 12.21 6.33
CA PRO A 147 0.89 13.30 7.26
C PRO A 147 -0.61 13.39 7.58
N GLY A 148 -0.98 13.81 8.78
CA GLY A 148 -2.38 14.00 9.13
C GLY A 148 -3.10 15.08 8.30
N SER A 149 -2.35 16.03 7.78
CA SER A 149 -2.85 17.18 7.00
C SER A 149 -2.94 16.92 5.49
N SER A 150 -2.40 15.80 5.00
CA SER A 150 -2.32 15.52 3.56
C SER A 150 -2.57 14.03 3.28
N LYS A 151 -2.86 13.69 2.02
CA LYS A 151 -2.99 12.31 1.55
C LYS A 151 -1.68 11.75 0.98
N ALA A 152 -0.67 12.59 0.79
CA ALA A 152 0.63 12.19 0.26
C ALA A 152 1.25 11.08 1.09
N VAL A 153 1.80 10.07 0.44
CA VAL A 153 2.49 8.98 1.14
C VAL A 153 3.93 9.40 1.45
N LEU A 154 4.30 9.36 2.74
CA LEU A 154 5.66 9.61 3.20
C LEU A 154 6.57 8.39 2.98
N ASN A 155 6.07 7.21 3.27
CA ASN A 155 6.72 5.94 2.96
C ASN A 155 5.66 4.84 2.84
N VAL A 156 5.98 3.80 2.06
CA VAL A 156 5.16 2.61 1.87
C VAL A 156 6.03 1.36 1.86
N ARG A 157 5.55 0.29 2.47
CA ARG A 157 6.21 -1.02 2.44
C ARG A 157 5.21 -2.13 2.23
N GLY A 158 5.62 -3.14 1.45
CA GLY A 158 4.88 -4.38 1.24
C GLY A 158 5.57 -5.57 1.91
N ALA A 159 4.78 -6.56 2.30
CA ALA A 159 5.24 -7.85 2.82
C ALA A 159 4.37 -8.98 2.29
N LYS A 160 4.94 -10.17 2.14
CA LYS A 160 4.19 -11.41 1.97
C LYS A 160 3.77 -11.95 3.33
N ILE A 161 2.79 -12.85 3.34
CA ILE A 161 2.48 -13.61 4.55
C ILE A 161 3.71 -14.41 5.01
N GLY A 162 4.05 -14.29 6.29
CA GLY A 162 5.19 -14.96 6.91
C GLY A 162 6.50 -14.18 6.82
N ASP A 163 6.52 -12.99 6.19
CA ASP A 163 7.72 -12.15 6.18
C ASP A 163 8.00 -11.60 7.59
N GLU A 164 9.30 -11.55 7.91
CA GLU A 164 9.86 -10.83 9.05
C GLU A 164 10.81 -9.75 8.54
N GLN A 165 10.46 -8.50 8.77
CA GLN A 165 11.21 -7.36 8.26
C GLN A 165 11.88 -6.59 9.41
N SER A 166 13.11 -6.14 9.20
CA SER A 166 13.71 -5.07 10.00
C SER A 166 13.23 -3.71 9.50
N ILE A 167 13.24 -2.71 10.38
CA ILE A 167 12.96 -1.33 9.96
C ILE A 167 14.01 -0.88 8.96
N GLU A 168 13.55 -0.21 7.89
CA GLU A 168 14.43 0.38 6.90
C GLU A 168 15.32 1.44 7.55
N GLN A 169 16.63 1.29 7.38
CA GLN A 169 17.60 2.34 7.71
C GLN A 169 17.88 3.13 6.44
N LYS A 170 17.62 4.44 6.49
CA LYS A 170 17.93 5.35 5.40
C LYS A 170 18.82 6.50 5.87
#